data_e6e06ae336e2d9e9025727041d8a1b89
#
_entry.id   e6e06ae336e2d9e9025727041d8a1b89
#
_cell.length_a   1.000
_cell.length_b   1.000
_cell.length_c   1.000
_cell.angle_alpha   90.00
_cell.angle_beta   90.00
_cell.angle_gamma   90.00
#
_symmetry.space_group_name_H-M   'P 1'
#
loop_
_entity.id
_entity.type
_entity.pdbx_description
1 polymer ?
#
loop_
_entity_poly.entity_id
_entity_poly.type
_entity_poly.pdbx_seq_one_letter_code
_entity_poly.pdbx_strand_id
1 'polypeptide(L)'
;MRILRTDAARFAGLPDSPFSPHYLDVEPGLRMHYVDEGPRDASPVLMLHGEPSWSYLYRHMIPLVAEAGHRVLAPDLIGFGKSDKPANVSDYSYERHMAWLSEWLKAQGLNNITLVCQNWGSLLGLRLAAEHPQLFRRIIVGNGMLPTGDTPVPAVFTLWKTFATHSPWFPVGRIVQLGTERALSKAEIAAYEAPFPSAEFKAGARAF
;
A
#
# COMPACT_ATOMS: atom_id res chain seq x y z
N MET A 1 9.76 -19.09 4.60
CA MET A 1 8.93 -17.94 5.03
C MET A 1 7.54 -18.46 5.37
N ARG A 2 7.01 -18.19 6.59
CA ARG A 2 5.61 -18.50 6.97
C ARG A 2 4.74 -17.34 6.50
N ILE A 3 3.69 -17.64 5.75
CA ILE A 3 2.78 -16.65 5.17
C ILE A 3 1.43 -16.72 5.90
N LEU A 4 0.94 -15.58 6.33
CA LEU A 4 -0.37 -15.40 6.95
C LEU A 4 -1.33 -14.80 5.91
N ARG A 5 -2.60 -15.19 5.99
CA ARG A 5 -3.70 -14.66 5.17
C ARG A 5 -4.82 -14.19 6.07
N THR A 6 -5.18 -12.93 5.94
CA THR A 6 -6.33 -12.39 6.67
C THR A 6 -7.61 -12.98 6.10
N ASP A 7 -8.50 -13.44 6.99
CA ASP A 7 -9.80 -13.98 6.59
C ASP A 7 -10.61 -12.94 5.79
N ALA A 8 -11.15 -13.36 4.66
CA ALA A 8 -11.96 -12.53 3.77
C ALA A 8 -13.19 -11.92 4.47
N ALA A 9 -13.74 -12.60 5.48
CA ALA A 9 -14.87 -12.10 6.27
C ALA A 9 -14.57 -10.77 6.97
N ARG A 10 -13.30 -10.48 7.28
CA ARG A 10 -12.89 -9.22 7.90
C ARG A 10 -13.00 -8.01 6.97
N PHE A 11 -13.10 -8.25 5.68
CA PHE A 11 -13.26 -7.23 4.65
C PHE A 11 -14.69 -7.10 4.13
N ALA A 12 -15.63 -7.83 4.71
CA ALA A 12 -17.03 -7.75 4.34
C ALA A 12 -17.65 -6.43 4.85
N GLY A 13 -18.41 -5.75 3.97
CA GLY A 13 -19.15 -4.55 4.35
C GLY A 13 -18.32 -3.33 4.76
N LEU A 14 -17.09 -3.24 4.25
CA LEU A 14 -16.25 -2.05 4.49
C LEU A 14 -16.90 -0.80 3.89
N PRO A 15 -16.93 0.33 4.63
CA PRO A 15 -17.48 1.58 4.12
C PRO A 15 -16.79 2.02 2.83
N ASP A 16 -17.58 2.40 1.84
CA ASP A 16 -17.13 3.02 0.59
C ASP A 16 -16.07 2.19 -0.19
N SER A 17 -16.06 0.87 -0.02
CA SER A 17 -15.08 -0.03 -0.66
C SER A 17 -15.75 -1.26 -1.29
N PRO A 18 -16.55 -1.07 -2.35
CA PRO A 18 -17.29 -2.16 -3.00
C PRO A 18 -16.45 -2.96 -4.00
N PHE A 19 -15.13 -2.71 -4.07
CA PHE A 19 -14.27 -3.23 -5.13
C PHE A 19 -14.06 -4.73 -5.06
N SER A 20 -14.13 -5.38 -6.21
CA SER A 20 -13.79 -6.80 -6.36
C SER A 20 -12.29 -7.02 -6.13
N PRO A 21 -11.92 -8.05 -5.36
CA PRO A 21 -10.51 -8.34 -5.12
C PRO A 21 -9.86 -9.02 -6.33
N HIS A 22 -8.67 -8.56 -6.70
CA HIS A 22 -7.78 -9.21 -7.65
C HIS A 22 -6.50 -9.64 -6.94
N TYR A 23 -5.88 -10.73 -7.39
CA TYR A 23 -4.66 -11.25 -6.80
C TYR A 23 -3.66 -11.68 -7.88
N LEU A 24 -2.38 -11.49 -7.59
CA LEU A 24 -1.27 -11.95 -8.41
C LEU A 24 -0.16 -12.49 -7.51
N ASP A 25 0.40 -13.64 -7.87
CA ASP A 25 1.57 -14.20 -7.16
C ASP A 25 2.83 -13.42 -7.58
N VAL A 26 3.45 -12.73 -6.64
CA VAL A 26 4.71 -11.97 -6.85
C VAL A 26 5.95 -12.79 -6.51
N GLU A 27 5.77 -13.87 -5.75
CA GLU A 27 6.67 -15.01 -5.54
C GLU A 27 5.81 -16.26 -5.45
N PRO A 28 6.35 -17.47 -5.63
CA PRO A 28 5.59 -18.71 -5.49
C PRO A 28 4.87 -18.79 -4.14
N GLY A 29 3.53 -18.76 -4.19
CA GLY A 29 2.67 -18.82 -3.02
C GLY A 29 2.54 -17.54 -2.19
N LEU A 30 3.09 -16.41 -2.66
CA LEU A 30 2.96 -15.08 -2.05
C LEU A 30 2.12 -14.17 -2.95
N ARG A 31 0.88 -13.87 -2.54
CA ARG A 31 -0.09 -13.13 -3.35
C ARG A 31 -0.14 -11.66 -2.96
N MET A 32 -0.07 -10.81 -3.96
CA MET A 32 -0.38 -9.39 -3.85
C MET A 32 -1.82 -9.14 -4.30
N HIS A 33 -2.62 -8.53 -3.44
CA HIS A 33 -3.96 -8.04 -3.77
C HIS A 33 -3.86 -6.70 -4.48
N TYR A 34 -4.82 -6.42 -5.36
CA TYR A 34 -5.00 -5.10 -5.95
C TYR A 34 -6.46 -4.85 -6.34
N VAL A 35 -6.84 -3.58 -6.34
CA VAL A 35 -8.07 -3.08 -6.95
C VAL A 35 -7.76 -2.77 -8.41
N ASP A 36 -8.69 -3.05 -9.32
CA ASP A 36 -8.56 -2.77 -10.76
C ASP A 36 -9.94 -2.36 -11.30
N GLU A 37 -10.15 -1.06 -11.43
CA GLU A 37 -11.42 -0.45 -11.79
C GLU A 37 -11.28 0.43 -13.05
N GLY A 38 -12.40 0.62 -13.77
CA GLY A 38 -12.45 1.39 -15.01
C GLY A 38 -12.13 0.58 -16.27
N PRO A 39 -12.10 1.23 -17.45
CA PRO A 39 -11.89 0.55 -18.72
C PRO A 39 -10.47 -0.04 -18.84
N ARG A 40 -10.37 -1.30 -19.24
CA ARG A 40 -9.12 -2.06 -19.29
C ARG A 40 -8.08 -1.51 -20.28
N ASP A 41 -8.53 -0.87 -21.33
CA ASP A 41 -7.75 -0.27 -22.42
C ASP A 41 -7.44 1.22 -22.19
N ALA A 42 -7.95 1.80 -21.10
CA ALA A 42 -7.69 3.20 -20.76
C ALA A 42 -6.29 3.41 -20.14
N SER A 43 -5.84 4.67 -20.16
CA SER A 43 -4.57 5.07 -19.54
C SER A 43 -4.58 4.75 -18.03
N PRO A 44 -3.60 3.98 -17.54
CA PRO A 44 -3.60 3.53 -16.16
C PRO A 44 -3.18 4.61 -15.17
N VAL A 45 -3.88 4.64 -14.03
CA VAL A 45 -3.51 5.38 -12.83
C VAL A 45 -3.13 4.38 -11.75
N LEU A 46 -1.85 4.32 -11.39
CA LEU A 46 -1.32 3.46 -10.34
C LEU A 46 -1.31 4.23 -9.03
N MET A 47 -2.04 3.74 -8.02
CA MET A 47 -2.15 4.36 -6.70
C MET A 47 -1.41 3.53 -5.64
N LEU A 48 -0.30 4.05 -5.11
CA LEU A 48 0.54 3.37 -4.11
C LEU A 48 0.35 3.98 -2.74
N HIS A 49 -0.21 3.19 -1.83
CA HIS A 49 -0.44 3.57 -0.43
C HIS A 49 0.86 3.59 0.39
N GLY A 50 0.80 4.24 1.55
CA GLY A 50 1.85 4.24 2.54
C GLY A 50 1.56 3.38 3.77
N GLU A 51 2.50 3.35 4.71
CA GLU A 51 2.44 2.66 5.99
C GLU A 51 1.68 3.53 7.02
N PRO A 52 0.81 2.96 7.87
CA PRO A 52 0.35 1.58 7.92
C PRO A 52 -0.99 1.37 7.20
N SER A 53 -1.28 2.14 6.15
CA SER A 53 -2.53 2.07 5.39
C SER A 53 -2.52 0.93 4.35
N TRP A 54 -3.50 0.91 3.46
CA TRP A 54 -3.66 -0.01 2.34
C TRP A 54 -4.54 0.63 1.26
N SER A 55 -4.86 -0.04 0.16
CA SER A 55 -5.64 0.52 -0.95
C SER A 55 -6.96 1.19 -0.54
N TYR A 56 -7.51 0.85 0.63
CA TYR A 56 -8.65 1.51 1.24
C TYR A 56 -8.46 3.04 1.43
N LEU A 57 -7.22 3.51 1.52
CA LEU A 57 -6.87 4.93 1.51
C LEU A 57 -7.49 5.66 0.30
N TYR A 58 -7.49 5.00 -0.84
CA TYR A 58 -7.93 5.55 -2.11
C TYR A 58 -9.40 5.31 -2.46
N ARG A 59 -10.20 4.71 -1.54
CA ARG A 59 -11.58 4.29 -1.79
C ARG A 59 -12.50 5.35 -2.39
N HIS A 60 -12.27 6.63 -2.06
CA HIS A 60 -13.04 7.74 -2.64
C HIS A 60 -12.43 8.28 -3.94
N MET A 61 -11.15 8.08 -4.17
CA MET A 61 -10.47 8.54 -5.39
C MET A 61 -10.67 7.55 -6.55
N ILE A 62 -10.67 6.26 -6.25
CA ILE A 62 -10.80 5.18 -7.24
C ILE A 62 -12.03 5.38 -8.13
N PRO A 63 -13.27 5.52 -7.60
CA PRO A 63 -14.45 5.68 -8.43
C PRO A 63 -14.42 6.97 -9.26
N LEU A 64 -13.98 8.08 -8.68
CA LEU A 64 -13.89 9.37 -9.39
C LEU A 64 -12.96 9.31 -10.59
N VAL A 65 -11.82 8.63 -10.45
CA VAL A 65 -10.82 8.51 -11.52
C VAL A 65 -11.29 7.50 -12.57
N ALA A 66 -11.94 6.41 -12.15
CA ALA A 66 -12.53 5.42 -13.06
C ALA A 66 -13.70 6.01 -13.88
N GLU A 67 -14.57 6.78 -13.25
CA GLU A 67 -15.68 7.50 -13.91
C GLU A 67 -15.17 8.57 -14.89
N ALA A 68 -13.98 9.14 -14.65
CA ALA A 68 -13.31 10.04 -15.59
C ALA A 68 -12.69 9.30 -16.80
N GLY A 69 -12.88 7.99 -16.93
CA GLY A 69 -12.45 7.19 -18.06
C GLY A 69 -11.02 6.67 -17.97
N HIS A 70 -10.44 6.57 -16.78
CA HIS A 70 -9.12 5.99 -16.55
C HIS A 70 -9.22 4.58 -15.94
N ARG A 71 -8.24 3.73 -16.23
CA ARG A 71 -8.07 2.47 -15.48
C ARG A 71 -7.31 2.74 -14.19
N VAL A 72 -7.86 2.36 -13.04
CA VAL A 72 -7.25 2.58 -11.73
C VAL A 72 -6.75 1.25 -11.17
N LEU A 73 -5.48 1.19 -10.83
CA LEU A 73 -4.88 0.06 -10.14
C LEU A 73 -4.34 0.51 -8.79
N ALA A 74 -4.80 -0.14 -7.71
CA ALA A 74 -4.35 0.17 -6.35
C ALA A 74 -3.94 -1.13 -5.65
N PRO A 75 -2.65 -1.54 -5.75
CA PRO A 75 -2.15 -2.72 -5.05
C PRO A 75 -2.05 -2.46 -3.55
N ASP A 76 -2.29 -3.52 -2.77
CA ASP A 76 -1.88 -3.59 -1.37
C ASP A 76 -0.44 -4.13 -1.33
N LEU A 77 0.48 -3.39 -0.77
CA LEU A 77 1.86 -3.88 -0.58
C LEU A 77 1.84 -5.18 0.25
N ILE A 78 2.81 -6.07 0.01
CA ILE A 78 2.95 -7.30 0.82
C ILE A 78 3.07 -6.92 2.30
N GLY A 79 2.30 -7.59 3.15
CA GLY A 79 2.17 -7.26 4.56
C GLY A 79 1.01 -6.34 4.91
N PHE A 80 0.30 -5.78 3.91
CA PHE A 80 -0.79 -4.81 4.10
C PHE A 80 -2.09 -5.28 3.44
N GLY A 81 -3.19 -4.63 3.78
CA GLY A 81 -4.50 -4.83 3.17
C GLY A 81 -4.89 -6.30 3.04
N LYS A 82 -5.37 -6.68 1.86
CA LYS A 82 -5.76 -8.05 1.53
C LYS A 82 -4.60 -8.90 1.00
N SER A 83 -3.40 -8.32 0.82
CA SER A 83 -2.19 -9.06 0.42
C SER A 83 -1.73 -10.03 1.50
N ASP A 84 -1.00 -11.05 1.09
CA ASP A 84 -0.36 -12.02 1.98
C ASP A 84 0.66 -11.33 2.91
N LYS A 85 0.87 -11.89 4.09
CA LYS A 85 1.69 -11.30 5.14
C LYS A 85 2.74 -12.30 5.65
N PRO A 86 4.01 -12.17 5.23
CA PRO A 86 5.11 -12.84 5.91
C PRO A 86 5.06 -12.57 7.41
N ALA A 87 5.24 -13.62 8.22
CA ALA A 87 4.98 -13.54 9.67
C ALA A 87 6.10 -12.87 10.47
N ASN A 88 7.32 -12.79 9.92
CA ASN A 88 8.46 -12.23 10.64
C ASN A 88 8.83 -10.85 10.09
N VAL A 89 9.22 -9.93 10.96
CA VAL A 89 9.73 -8.60 10.58
C VAL A 89 10.95 -8.71 9.65
N SER A 90 11.83 -9.70 9.90
CA SER A 90 13.00 -9.98 9.06
C SER A 90 12.68 -10.47 7.64
N ASP A 91 11.43 -10.84 7.37
CA ASP A 91 10.99 -11.20 6.02
C ASP A 91 10.75 -9.96 5.13
N TYR A 92 10.85 -8.76 5.68
CA TYR A 92 10.62 -7.51 4.96
C TYR A 92 11.91 -6.70 4.86
N SER A 93 12.16 -6.15 3.69
CA SER A 93 13.14 -5.09 3.46
C SER A 93 12.65 -4.19 2.32
N TYR A 94 13.27 -3.02 2.20
CA TYR A 94 12.97 -2.10 1.11
C TYR A 94 13.19 -2.77 -0.26
N GLU A 95 14.28 -3.51 -0.42
CA GLU A 95 14.65 -4.23 -1.65
C GLU A 95 13.62 -5.30 -1.98
N ARG A 96 13.12 -6.03 -0.98
CA ARG A 96 12.08 -7.03 -1.20
C ARG A 96 10.76 -6.40 -1.64
N HIS A 97 10.36 -5.29 -1.03
CA HIS A 97 9.19 -4.55 -1.48
C HIS A 97 9.33 -4.06 -2.91
N MET A 98 10.51 -3.55 -3.29
CA MET A 98 10.81 -3.18 -4.67
C MET A 98 10.71 -4.37 -5.62
N ALA A 99 11.26 -5.52 -5.25
CA ALA A 99 11.20 -6.74 -6.05
C ALA A 99 9.73 -7.20 -6.25
N TRP A 100 8.95 -7.29 -5.19
CA TRP A 100 7.54 -7.68 -5.25
C TRP A 100 6.70 -6.73 -6.11
N LEU A 101 6.89 -5.42 -5.90
CA LEU A 101 6.15 -4.41 -6.66
C LEU A 101 6.56 -4.41 -8.15
N SER A 102 7.85 -4.62 -8.45
CA SER A 102 8.35 -4.72 -9.81
C SER A 102 7.79 -5.95 -10.54
N GLU A 103 7.73 -7.12 -9.90
CA GLU A 103 7.13 -8.33 -10.48
C GLU A 103 5.63 -8.12 -10.72
N TRP A 104 4.92 -7.49 -9.77
CA TRP A 104 3.52 -7.15 -9.95
C TRP A 104 3.34 -6.20 -11.14
N LEU A 105 4.12 -5.12 -11.23
CA LEU A 105 4.03 -4.13 -12.32
C LEU A 105 4.29 -4.77 -13.68
N LYS A 106 5.33 -5.60 -13.78
CA LYS A 106 5.69 -6.33 -14.99
C LYS A 106 4.55 -7.24 -15.47
N ALA A 107 3.93 -7.97 -14.55
CA ALA A 107 2.81 -8.86 -14.88
C ALA A 107 1.55 -8.10 -15.33
N GLN A 108 1.37 -6.85 -14.91
CA GLN A 108 0.26 -6.01 -15.37
C GLN A 108 0.46 -5.48 -16.80
N GLY A 109 1.68 -5.46 -17.34
CA GLY A 109 1.98 -5.01 -18.70
C GLY A 109 1.62 -3.53 -18.96
N LEU A 110 1.69 -2.68 -17.94
CA LEU A 110 1.26 -1.28 -18.02
C LEU A 110 2.27 -0.41 -18.74
N ASN A 111 1.76 0.63 -19.40
CA ASN A 111 2.55 1.72 -19.97
C ASN A 111 1.77 3.05 -19.85
N ASN A 112 2.42 4.18 -20.12
CA ASN A 112 1.82 5.52 -19.98
C ASN A 112 1.19 5.76 -18.59
N ILE A 113 1.79 5.23 -17.54
CA ILE A 113 1.26 5.24 -16.17
C ILE A 113 1.24 6.66 -15.62
N THR A 114 0.12 7.06 -15.02
CA THR A 114 0.08 8.16 -14.06
C THR A 114 0.25 7.55 -12.66
N LEU A 115 1.38 7.82 -12.02
CA LEU A 115 1.64 7.39 -10.64
C LEU A 115 1.02 8.38 -9.66
N VAL A 116 0.23 7.87 -8.72
CA VAL A 116 -0.23 8.58 -7.52
C VAL A 116 0.35 7.85 -6.33
N CYS A 117 1.15 8.51 -5.51
CA CYS A 117 1.83 7.85 -4.40
C CYS A 117 1.90 8.74 -3.16
N GLN A 118 1.90 8.10 -2.00
CA GLN A 118 1.88 8.75 -0.70
C GLN A 118 2.75 7.97 0.29
N ASN A 119 3.49 8.67 1.16
CA ASN A 119 4.31 8.10 2.25
C ASN A 119 5.27 7.01 1.70
N TRP A 120 5.27 5.79 2.22
CA TRP A 120 6.07 4.66 1.71
C TRP A 120 5.78 4.32 0.25
N GLY A 121 4.54 4.50 -0.21
CA GLY A 121 4.22 4.37 -1.62
C GLY A 121 5.01 5.34 -2.50
N SER A 122 5.44 6.51 -1.98
CA SER A 122 6.32 7.42 -2.71
C SER A 122 7.77 6.92 -2.76
N LEU A 123 8.29 6.34 -1.67
CA LEU A 123 9.64 5.77 -1.66
C LEU A 123 9.81 4.67 -2.71
N LEU A 124 8.81 3.78 -2.79
CA LEU A 124 8.80 2.68 -3.76
C LEU A 124 8.45 3.19 -5.17
N GLY A 125 7.40 3.99 -5.31
CA GLY A 125 6.88 4.44 -6.60
C GLY A 125 7.82 5.38 -7.35
N LEU A 126 8.49 6.30 -6.66
CA LEU A 126 9.45 7.22 -7.27
C LEU A 126 10.72 6.48 -7.73
N ARG A 127 11.19 5.51 -6.94
CA ARG A 127 12.30 4.64 -7.37
C ARG A 127 11.90 3.81 -8.58
N LEU A 128 10.71 3.20 -8.56
CA LEU A 128 10.20 2.44 -9.70
C LEU A 128 10.12 3.29 -10.97
N ALA A 129 9.65 4.55 -10.85
CA ALA A 129 9.60 5.49 -11.96
C ALA A 129 10.99 5.91 -12.45
N ALA A 130 11.97 6.02 -11.55
CA ALA A 130 13.36 6.32 -11.92
C ALA A 130 14.06 5.14 -12.62
N GLU A 131 13.76 3.91 -12.19
CA GLU A 131 14.31 2.68 -12.81
C GLU A 131 13.65 2.34 -14.15
N HIS A 132 12.39 2.75 -14.35
CA HIS A 132 11.58 2.45 -15.54
C HIS A 132 10.90 3.71 -16.12
N PRO A 133 11.63 4.81 -16.43
CA PRO A 133 11.04 6.09 -16.81
C PRO A 133 10.13 6.00 -18.05
N GLN A 134 10.37 5.05 -18.93
CA GLN A 134 9.58 4.82 -20.14
C GLN A 134 8.15 4.36 -19.86
N LEU A 135 7.86 3.81 -18.68
CA LEU A 135 6.52 3.35 -18.30
C LEU A 135 5.65 4.48 -17.75
N PHE A 136 6.26 5.54 -17.23
CA PHE A 136 5.57 6.60 -16.48
C PHE A 136 5.44 7.88 -17.28
N ARG A 137 4.22 8.41 -17.35
CA ARG A 137 3.92 9.67 -18.03
C ARG A 137 3.81 10.85 -17.07
N ARG A 138 3.26 10.61 -15.89
CA ARG A 138 3.03 11.63 -14.84
C ARG A 138 3.25 11.04 -13.46
N ILE A 139 3.63 11.90 -12.54
CA ILE A 139 3.82 11.53 -11.14
C ILE A 139 3.11 12.58 -10.28
N ILE A 140 2.27 12.11 -9.36
CA ILE A 140 1.57 12.90 -8.35
C ILE A 140 1.99 12.36 -6.99
N VAL A 141 2.68 13.20 -6.21
CA VAL A 141 3.18 12.83 -4.87
C VAL A 141 2.41 13.60 -3.81
N GLY A 142 1.77 12.86 -2.92
CA GLY A 142 1.12 13.42 -1.74
C GLY A 142 1.89 13.03 -0.47
N ASN A 143 2.36 14.02 0.31
CA ASN A 143 3.05 13.78 1.58
C ASN A 143 4.10 12.64 1.49
N GLY A 144 5.00 12.76 0.54
CA GLY A 144 6.02 11.74 0.22
C GLY A 144 7.35 12.37 -0.12
N MET A 145 8.39 11.54 -0.15
CA MET A 145 9.76 11.93 -0.48
C MET A 145 10.50 10.77 -1.14
N LEU A 146 11.62 11.07 -1.75
CA LEU A 146 12.65 10.11 -2.15
C LEU A 146 14.00 10.58 -1.57
N PRO A 147 14.48 9.96 -0.47
CA PRO A 147 15.76 10.32 0.12
C PRO A 147 16.91 10.03 -0.84
N THR A 148 17.82 10.97 -1.00
CA THR A 148 19.03 10.85 -1.81
C THR A 148 20.26 10.46 -1.00
N GLY A 149 20.13 10.44 0.34
CA GLY A 149 21.22 10.17 1.26
C GLY A 149 22.07 11.39 1.63
N ASP A 150 21.80 12.55 1.03
CA ASP A 150 22.58 13.78 1.24
C ASP A 150 22.18 14.52 2.53
N THR A 151 21.04 14.18 3.10
CA THR A 151 20.51 14.83 4.32
C THR A 151 20.35 13.82 5.43
N PRO A 152 20.61 14.20 6.69
CA PRO A 152 20.38 13.35 7.84
C PRO A 152 18.90 12.92 7.93
N VAL A 153 18.67 11.69 8.39
CA VAL A 153 17.32 11.20 8.66
C VAL A 153 16.67 12.06 9.76
N PRO A 154 15.46 12.62 9.55
CA PRO A 154 14.80 13.44 10.57
C PRO A 154 14.57 12.65 11.88
N ALA A 155 14.77 13.30 13.02
CA ALA A 155 14.60 12.67 14.33
C ALA A 155 13.18 12.09 14.53
N VAL A 156 12.17 12.75 13.95
CA VAL A 156 10.77 12.26 13.99
C VAL A 156 10.62 10.91 13.29
N PHE A 157 11.36 10.67 12.19
CA PHE A 157 11.35 9.37 11.51
C PHE A 157 12.01 8.29 12.38
N THR A 158 13.15 8.60 13.01
CA THR A 158 13.82 7.67 13.93
C THR A 158 12.93 7.31 15.12
N LEU A 159 12.22 8.30 15.67
CA LEU A 159 11.25 8.09 16.75
C LEU A 159 10.09 7.19 16.30
N TRP A 160 9.54 7.47 15.11
CA TRP A 160 8.49 6.64 14.51
C TRP A 160 8.95 5.19 14.33
N LYS A 161 10.11 4.99 13.71
CA LYS A 161 10.69 3.65 13.49
C LYS A 161 10.88 2.90 14.80
N THR A 162 11.41 3.56 15.83
CA THR A 162 11.57 2.97 17.17
C THR A 162 10.23 2.56 17.77
N PHE A 163 9.22 3.41 17.67
CA PHE A 163 7.85 3.09 18.11
C PHE A 163 7.28 1.91 17.32
N ALA A 164 7.31 1.94 16.00
CA ALA A 164 6.75 0.88 15.16
C ALA A 164 7.40 -0.48 15.44
N THR A 165 8.73 -0.51 15.62
CA THR A 165 9.49 -1.74 15.87
C THR A 165 9.26 -2.31 17.27
N HIS A 166 9.22 -1.47 18.32
CA HIS A 166 9.31 -1.95 19.70
C HIS A 166 8.01 -1.80 20.50
N SER A 167 7.04 -1.01 20.07
CA SER A 167 5.81 -0.82 20.83
C SER A 167 5.03 -2.15 20.94
N PRO A 168 4.63 -2.59 22.15
CA PRO A 168 3.75 -3.74 22.30
C PRO A 168 2.35 -3.47 21.76
N TRP A 169 1.98 -2.21 21.61
CA TRP A 169 0.68 -1.74 21.14
C TRP A 169 0.82 -0.96 19.82
N PHE A 170 0.23 -1.49 18.76
CA PHE A 170 0.29 -0.90 17.42
C PHE A 170 -1.11 -0.90 16.78
N PRO A 171 -2.00 0.04 17.19
CA PRO A 171 -3.37 0.12 16.70
C PRO A 171 -3.43 0.87 15.36
N VAL A 172 -3.33 0.15 14.27
CA VAL A 172 -3.23 0.71 12.91
C VAL A 172 -4.31 1.74 12.62
N GLY A 173 -5.58 1.42 12.88
CA GLY A 173 -6.69 2.34 12.61
C GLY A 173 -6.60 3.64 13.43
N ARG A 174 -6.07 3.59 14.67
CA ARG A 174 -5.83 4.78 15.48
C ARG A 174 -4.64 5.59 14.99
N ILE A 175 -3.59 4.94 14.54
CA ILE A 175 -2.41 5.59 13.96
C ILE A 175 -2.82 6.37 12.71
N VAL A 176 -3.61 5.77 11.83
CA VAL A 176 -4.14 6.46 10.64
C VAL A 176 -5.01 7.65 11.03
N GLN A 177 -5.88 7.51 12.07
CA GLN A 177 -6.67 8.63 12.59
C GLN A 177 -5.81 9.80 13.06
N LEU A 178 -4.69 9.54 13.74
CA LEU A 178 -3.78 10.58 14.21
C LEU A 178 -3.08 11.33 13.06
N GLY A 179 -2.86 10.65 11.94
CA GLY A 179 -2.30 11.23 10.71
C GLY A 179 -3.33 11.87 9.76
N THR A 180 -4.61 11.91 10.17
CA THR A 180 -5.70 12.41 9.33
C THR A 180 -6.35 13.63 10.00
N GLU A 181 -6.46 14.75 9.27
CA GLU A 181 -7.08 15.99 9.78
C GLU A 181 -8.58 15.79 10.06
N ARG A 182 -9.28 15.09 9.17
CA ARG A 182 -10.69 14.73 9.34
C ARG A 182 -10.86 13.63 10.37
N ALA A 183 -11.84 13.78 11.26
CA ALA A 183 -12.22 12.70 12.15
C ALA A 183 -12.78 11.50 11.36
N LEU A 184 -12.13 10.34 11.50
CA LEU A 184 -12.61 9.09 10.93
C LEU A 184 -13.75 8.52 11.78
N SER A 185 -14.77 7.96 11.15
CA SER A 185 -15.81 7.20 11.83
C SER A 185 -15.24 5.92 12.47
N LYS A 186 -15.96 5.35 13.43
CA LYS A 186 -15.58 4.06 14.02
C LYS A 186 -15.46 2.94 12.97
N ALA A 187 -16.30 2.95 11.95
CA ALA A 187 -16.30 1.98 10.88
C ALA A 187 -15.04 2.14 9.98
N GLU A 188 -14.62 3.37 9.66
CA GLU A 188 -13.40 3.64 8.91
C GLU A 188 -12.14 3.24 9.71
N ILE A 189 -12.10 3.54 11.02
CA ILE A 189 -11.01 3.11 11.91
C ILE A 189 -10.92 1.58 11.90
N ALA A 190 -12.06 0.89 12.02
CA ALA A 190 -12.12 -0.57 11.97
C ALA A 190 -11.70 -1.13 10.61
N ALA A 191 -12.03 -0.43 9.50
CA ALA A 191 -11.59 -0.82 8.16
C ALA A 191 -10.07 -0.76 7.99
N TYR A 192 -9.40 0.26 8.54
CA TYR A 192 -7.93 0.30 8.56
C TYR A 192 -7.30 -0.79 9.45
N GLU A 193 -7.98 -1.23 10.51
CA GLU A 193 -7.53 -2.34 11.37
C GLU A 193 -7.87 -3.73 10.79
N ALA A 194 -8.82 -3.84 9.86
CA ALA A 194 -9.31 -5.11 9.31
C ALA A 194 -8.21 -6.07 8.84
N PRO A 195 -7.12 -5.62 8.18
CA PRO A 195 -6.04 -6.49 7.73
C PRO A 195 -5.27 -7.20 8.85
N PHE A 196 -5.38 -6.74 10.09
CA PHE A 196 -4.47 -7.06 11.20
C PHE A 196 -5.20 -7.69 12.40
N PRO A 197 -5.66 -8.95 12.32
CA PRO A 197 -6.42 -9.60 13.39
C PRO A 197 -5.62 -9.83 14.68
N SER A 198 -4.30 -9.95 14.58
CA SER A 198 -3.41 -10.14 15.72
C SER A 198 -2.05 -9.46 15.49
N ALA A 199 -1.17 -9.48 16.51
CA ALA A 199 0.14 -8.84 16.44
C ALA A 199 1.05 -9.42 15.34
N GLU A 200 0.98 -10.72 15.07
CA GLU A 200 1.80 -11.37 14.04
C GLU A 200 1.45 -10.92 12.61
N PHE A 201 0.21 -10.48 12.36
CA PHE A 201 -0.19 -9.90 11.08
C PHE A 201 0.37 -8.49 10.86
N LYS A 202 0.94 -7.86 11.88
CA LYS A 202 1.51 -6.51 11.83
C LYS A 202 3.02 -6.50 11.54
N ALA A 203 3.62 -7.65 11.21
CA ALA A 203 5.06 -7.74 10.95
C ALA A 203 5.52 -6.79 9.83
N GLY A 204 4.76 -6.67 8.73
CA GLY A 204 5.05 -5.73 7.65
C GLY A 204 5.02 -4.26 8.10
N ALA A 205 3.96 -3.86 8.82
CA ALA A 205 3.83 -2.51 9.35
C ALA A 205 4.88 -2.14 10.42
N ARG A 206 5.51 -3.14 11.04
CA ARG A 206 6.58 -2.95 12.03
C ARG A 206 7.99 -2.95 11.42
N ALA A 207 8.11 -3.36 10.17
CA ALA A 207 9.39 -3.46 9.47
C ALA A 207 9.86 -2.14 8.86
N PHE A 208 8.95 -1.16 8.75
CA PHE A 208 9.17 0.13 8.07
C PHE A 208 9.62 1.28 8.96
#